data_f51c8894f7871ef77a9e9347fbe1b227
#
_entry.id   f51c8894f7871ef77a9e9347fbe1b227
#
_cell.length_a   1.000
_cell.length_b   1.000
_cell.length_c   1.000
_cell.angle_alpha   90.00
_cell.angle_beta   90.00
_cell.angle_gamma   90.00
#
_symmetry.space_group_name_H-M   'P 1'
#
loop_
_entity.id
_entity.type
_entity.pdbx_description
1 polymer ?
#
loop_
_entity_poly.entity_id
_entity_poly.type
_entity_poly.pdbx_seq_one_letter_code
_entity_poly.pdbx_strand_id
1 'polypeptide(L)'
;HPLRKRNCNLDIDLSFVHLHFQLTSVTIFPLQQTTGRAKVSHAVVVIFLEFFAWGLLTTPMLTVLHETFPQHTFLMNGLIQGVKGLLSFLSAPLIGALSDVWGRKSFLLVTVFFTCAPIPLMRISPWWHFAMISVSGVFAVTFSVIFAYVADITEEHERSTAYGLVSATFAASLVTSPAIGAYLSANYGDSLVVLVATIIAVVDIAFVLLVVPESLPDKMRLMSWGSPISWEQADPFASLRRVGKDPTVLLICVTVFLSYLPEAGQYSSFFLYLRQVIEFSPATIAAFIAMVGILSIIAQTLLLTYFMRTIGNKNTVLLGLGFQLFQLAWYGFGSEPWMMWAAGTVAAMSSITFPAVSALVSRIAASDQQGCVQGMITGIRGLCNGLGPALYGFIFFLFNVELNELDPMTGRNKSTSQEPSETIPGPPFLFGACLVLLALLVAIFIPDHHSMFKPLPASEEDIEPLLQDSSM
;
A
#
# COMPACT_ATOMS: atom_id res chain seq x y z
N HIS A 1 43.82 -22.48 -48.14
CA HIS A 1 43.83 -22.13 -46.72
C HIS A 1 42.54 -21.38 -46.39
N PRO A 2 41.61 -21.94 -45.62
CA PRO A 2 40.43 -21.21 -45.15
C PRO A 2 40.65 -20.65 -43.75
N LEU A 3 40.32 -19.38 -43.58
CA LEU A 3 40.28 -18.65 -42.33
C LEU A 3 39.12 -19.16 -41.45
N ARG A 4 39.50 -19.70 -40.32
CA ARG A 4 38.61 -20.22 -39.26
C ARG A 4 38.10 -19.04 -38.41
N LYS A 5 36.84 -18.68 -38.56
CA LYS A 5 36.12 -17.74 -37.66
C LYS A 5 36.06 -18.37 -36.27
N ARG A 6 36.67 -17.72 -35.27
CA ARG A 6 36.48 -18.00 -33.86
C ARG A 6 35.18 -17.31 -33.43
N ASN A 7 34.15 -18.10 -33.14
CA ASN A 7 33.03 -17.67 -32.34
C ASN A 7 33.50 -17.60 -30.89
N CYS A 8 33.58 -16.41 -30.31
CA CYS A 8 33.63 -16.23 -28.85
C CYS A 8 32.23 -16.46 -28.31
N ASN A 9 31.95 -17.69 -27.88
CA ASN A 9 30.88 -17.96 -26.96
C ASN A 9 31.31 -17.43 -25.57
N LEU A 10 30.61 -16.42 -25.07
CA LEU A 10 30.65 -16.04 -23.66
C LEU A 10 29.79 -17.05 -22.91
N ASP A 11 30.34 -18.24 -22.65
CA ASP A 11 29.81 -19.14 -21.65
C ASP A 11 30.12 -18.52 -20.28
N ILE A 12 29.16 -17.73 -19.79
CA ILE A 12 29.14 -17.32 -18.38
C ILE A 12 28.94 -18.62 -17.61
N ASP A 13 29.98 -19.02 -16.92
CA ASP A 13 30.05 -20.26 -16.16
C ASP A 13 29.01 -20.21 -15.01
N LEU A 14 27.82 -20.71 -15.30
CA LEU A 14 26.70 -20.86 -14.35
C LEU A 14 27.08 -21.73 -13.15
N SER A 15 28.16 -22.51 -13.24
CA SER A 15 28.68 -23.32 -12.14
C SER A 15 29.27 -22.43 -11.02
N PHE A 16 29.82 -21.27 -11.35
CA PHE A 16 30.35 -20.34 -10.34
C PHE A 16 29.23 -19.64 -9.55
N VAL A 17 28.12 -19.33 -10.21
CA VAL A 17 26.92 -18.77 -9.56
C VAL A 17 26.26 -19.84 -8.70
N HIS A 18 26.25 -21.08 -9.16
CA HIS A 18 25.71 -22.22 -8.41
C HIS A 18 26.55 -22.56 -7.16
N LEU A 19 27.89 -22.44 -7.24
CA LEU A 19 28.78 -22.70 -6.11
C LEU A 19 28.70 -21.58 -5.07
N HIS A 20 28.55 -20.33 -5.48
CA HIS A 20 28.39 -19.19 -4.58
C HIS A 20 27.02 -19.22 -3.87
N PHE A 21 25.98 -19.72 -4.54
CA PHE A 21 24.65 -19.90 -3.94
C PHE A 21 24.60 -21.08 -2.96
N GLN A 22 25.39 -22.13 -3.19
CA GLN A 22 25.53 -23.25 -2.25
C GLN A 22 26.38 -22.92 -1.02
N LEU A 23 27.34 -21.99 -1.14
CA LEU A 23 28.16 -21.57 0.00
C LEU A 23 27.45 -20.55 0.91
N THR A 24 26.42 -19.84 0.40
CA THR A 24 25.53 -19.01 1.21
C THR A 24 24.37 -19.76 1.86
N SER A 25 24.20 -21.04 1.57
CA SER A 25 23.30 -21.92 2.33
C SER A 25 23.88 -22.37 3.69
N VAL A 26 25.00 -21.77 4.11
CA VAL A 26 25.52 -21.91 5.46
C VAL A 26 24.57 -21.25 6.46
N THR A 27 23.74 -22.05 7.09
CA THR A 27 23.08 -21.79 8.37
C THR A 27 22.39 -20.43 8.51
N ILE A 28 21.44 -20.13 7.61
CA ILE A 28 20.30 -19.34 8.03
C ILE A 28 19.50 -20.26 8.94
N PHE A 29 19.44 -19.93 10.22
CA PHE A 29 18.70 -20.61 11.28
C PHE A 29 17.52 -21.39 10.72
N PRO A 30 17.32 -22.67 11.10
CA PRO A 30 16.05 -23.30 10.85
C PRO A 30 15.00 -22.37 11.44
N LEU A 31 14.19 -21.74 10.59
CA LEU A 31 13.06 -20.94 11.00
C LEU A 31 12.18 -21.87 11.84
N GLN A 32 12.37 -21.79 13.14
CA GLN A 32 11.69 -22.61 14.13
C GLN A 32 10.22 -22.46 13.85
N GLN A 33 9.56 -23.53 13.41
CA GLN A 33 8.12 -23.53 13.22
C GLN A 33 7.51 -23.13 14.56
N THR A 34 7.08 -21.90 14.67
CA THR A 34 6.31 -21.45 15.82
C THR A 34 5.03 -22.28 15.82
N THR A 35 4.85 -23.10 16.85
CA THR A 35 3.74 -24.06 16.99
C THR A 35 2.38 -23.41 17.23
N GLY A 36 2.26 -22.09 17.03
CA GLY A 36 1.03 -21.32 17.19
C GLY A 36 0.19 -21.29 15.91
N ARG A 37 -1.14 -21.22 16.09
CA ARG A 37 -2.07 -20.97 14.99
C ARG A 37 -1.97 -19.50 14.53
N ALA A 38 -1.87 -19.27 13.22
CA ALA A 38 -1.87 -17.92 12.64
C ALA A 38 -3.19 -17.18 12.94
N LYS A 39 -3.08 -15.90 13.30
CA LYS A 39 -4.21 -15.03 13.66
C LYS A 39 -4.07 -13.67 12.98
N VAL A 40 -5.20 -12.99 12.78
CA VAL A 40 -5.22 -11.61 12.24
C VAL A 40 -4.45 -10.64 13.14
N SER A 41 -4.40 -10.86 14.45
CA SER A 41 -3.63 -10.04 15.39
C SER A 41 -2.14 -9.99 15.07
N HIS A 42 -1.56 -11.03 14.51
CA HIS A 42 -0.16 -11.03 14.07
C HIS A 42 0.07 -10.03 12.93
N ALA A 43 -0.83 -10.02 11.94
CA ALA A 43 -0.78 -9.05 10.85
C ALA A 43 -0.95 -7.60 11.34
N VAL A 44 -1.87 -7.37 12.25
CA VAL A 44 -2.14 -6.06 12.86
C VAL A 44 -0.91 -5.52 13.58
N VAL A 45 -0.24 -6.34 14.39
CA VAL A 45 0.96 -5.92 15.12
C VAL A 45 2.12 -5.59 14.17
N VAL A 46 2.35 -6.38 13.15
CA VAL A 46 3.40 -6.13 12.16
C VAL A 46 3.18 -4.79 11.45
N ILE A 47 1.99 -4.55 10.96
CA ILE A 47 1.65 -3.28 10.29
C ILE A 47 1.78 -2.09 11.25
N PHE A 48 1.30 -2.22 12.47
CA PHE A 48 1.42 -1.15 13.46
C PHE A 48 2.89 -0.79 13.72
N LEU A 49 3.73 -1.76 14.03
CA LEU A 49 5.14 -1.53 14.37
C LEU A 49 5.93 -0.94 13.19
N GLU A 50 5.76 -1.48 11.99
CA GLU A 50 6.46 -0.99 10.80
C GLU A 50 6.11 0.46 10.48
N PHE A 51 4.83 0.77 10.39
CA PHE A 51 4.39 2.13 10.01
C PHE A 51 4.49 3.13 11.15
N PHE A 52 4.46 2.68 12.40
CA PHE A 52 4.75 3.54 13.55
C PHE A 52 6.22 3.97 13.54
N ALA A 53 7.15 3.05 13.28
CA ALA A 53 8.57 3.38 13.17
C ALA A 53 8.83 4.42 12.06
N TRP A 54 8.20 4.24 10.89
CA TRP A 54 8.32 5.21 9.80
C TRP A 54 7.66 6.54 10.09
N GLY A 55 6.52 6.54 10.72
CA GLY A 55 5.80 7.77 11.08
C GLY A 55 6.56 8.64 12.08
N LEU A 56 7.29 8.03 13.03
CA LEU A 56 8.18 8.75 13.94
C LEU A 56 9.26 9.57 13.21
N LEU A 57 9.71 9.07 12.04
CA LEU A 57 10.78 9.68 11.27
C LEU A 57 10.33 10.81 10.35
N THR A 58 9.05 11.16 10.32
CA THR A 58 8.53 12.19 9.41
C THR A 58 9.27 13.52 9.57
N THR A 59 9.44 14.01 10.79
CA THR A 59 10.15 15.26 11.07
C THR A 59 11.66 15.14 10.85
N PRO A 60 12.38 14.15 11.42
CA PRO A 60 13.80 13.98 11.17
C PRO A 60 14.16 13.80 9.71
N MET A 61 13.32 13.09 8.94
CA MET A 61 13.55 12.86 7.51
C MET A 61 13.50 14.16 6.71
N LEU A 62 12.54 15.03 6.99
CA LEU A 62 12.46 16.34 6.33
C LEU A 62 13.68 17.22 6.66
N THR A 63 14.12 17.22 7.90
CA THR A 63 15.31 17.94 8.34
C THR A 63 16.56 17.45 7.59
N VAL A 64 16.80 16.15 7.58
CA VAL A 64 17.97 15.54 6.92
C VAL A 64 17.91 15.76 5.40
N LEU A 65 16.74 15.68 4.80
CA LEU A 65 16.54 15.94 3.38
C LEU A 65 16.89 17.41 3.03
N HIS A 66 16.42 18.34 3.84
CA HIS A 66 16.70 19.77 3.64
C HIS A 66 18.19 20.10 3.86
N GLU A 67 18.82 19.51 4.87
CA GLU A 67 20.27 19.68 5.11
C GLU A 67 21.13 19.09 3.99
N THR A 68 20.71 17.97 3.41
CA THR A 68 21.45 17.29 2.34
C THR A 68 21.26 17.96 0.98
N PHE A 69 20.06 18.44 0.68
CA PHE A 69 19.69 19.06 -0.60
C PHE A 69 19.00 20.42 -0.40
N PRO A 70 19.72 21.45 0.09
CA PRO A 70 19.08 22.71 0.51
C PRO A 70 18.42 23.48 -0.63
N GLN A 71 18.89 23.32 -1.88
CA GLN A 71 18.35 24.04 -3.06
C GLN A 71 17.28 23.25 -3.82
N HIS A 72 17.22 21.93 -3.66
CA HIS A 72 16.41 21.03 -4.45
C HIS A 72 15.67 20.00 -3.57
N THR A 73 15.34 20.35 -2.35
CA THR A 73 14.70 19.46 -1.38
C THR A 73 13.45 18.81 -1.96
N PHE A 74 12.59 19.59 -2.57
CA PHE A 74 11.31 19.12 -3.12
C PHE A 74 11.51 18.18 -4.31
N LEU A 75 12.40 18.54 -5.23
CA LEU A 75 12.74 17.71 -6.39
C LEU A 75 13.34 16.38 -5.98
N MET A 76 14.26 16.38 -5.03
CA MET A 76 14.91 15.17 -4.55
C MET A 76 13.94 14.26 -3.79
N ASN A 77 13.04 14.83 -2.98
CA ASN A 77 11.97 14.04 -2.35
C ASN A 77 11.07 13.38 -3.40
N GLY A 78 10.65 14.13 -4.40
CA GLY A 78 9.84 13.63 -5.51
C GLY A 78 10.56 12.52 -6.29
N LEU A 79 11.87 12.67 -6.55
CA LEU A 79 12.68 11.66 -7.22
C LEU A 79 12.79 10.37 -6.40
N ILE A 80 13.08 10.49 -5.11
CA ILE A 80 13.20 9.34 -4.19
C ILE A 80 11.86 8.58 -4.11
N GLN A 81 10.76 9.29 -3.91
CA GLN A 81 9.44 8.67 -3.86
C GLN A 81 9.01 8.08 -5.21
N GLY A 82 9.36 8.74 -6.31
CA GLY A 82 9.11 8.26 -7.67
C GLY A 82 9.85 6.96 -7.99
N VAL A 83 11.14 6.89 -7.68
CA VAL A 83 11.95 5.67 -7.86
C VAL A 83 11.43 4.55 -6.96
N LYS A 84 11.14 4.84 -5.70
CA LYS A 84 10.55 3.88 -4.76
C LYS A 84 9.21 3.33 -5.27
N GLY A 85 8.33 4.20 -5.75
CA GLY A 85 7.03 3.82 -6.30
C GLY A 85 7.13 2.97 -7.56
N LEU A 86 8.01 3.33 -8.48
CA LEU A 86 8.25 2.57 -9.71
C LEU A 86 8.79 1.17 -9.41
N LEU A 87 9.78 1.06 -8.53
CA LEU A 87 10.33 -0.23 -8.12
C LEU A 87 9.28 -1.09 -7.41
N SER A 88 8.45 -0.49 -6.57
CA SER A 88 7.33 -1.18 -5.91
C SER A 88 6.30 -1.69 -6.92
N PHE A 89 5.98 -0.90 -7.94
CA PHE A 89 5.07 -1.31 -9.01
C PHE A 89 5.58 -2.54 -9.77
N LEU A 90 6.87 -2.59 -10.06
CA LEU A 90 7.48 -3.70 -10.79
C LEU A 90 7.64 -4.96 -9.92
N SER A 91 7.96 -4.80 -8.64
CA SER A 91 8.31 -5.91 -7.74
C SER A 91 7.13 -6.50 -6.98
N ALA A 92 6.11 -5.72 -6.65
CA ALA A 92 5.03 -6.15 -5.77
C ALA A 92 4.27 -7.39 -6.29
N PRO A 93 3.88 -7.48 -7.58
CA PRO A 93 3.25 -8.70 -8.09
C PRO A 93 4.16 -9.91 -8.03
N LEU A 94 5.47 -9.74 -8.30
CA LEU A 94 6.45 -10.83 -8.25
C LEU A 94 6.66 -11.34 -6.84
N ILE A 95 6.84 -10.45 -5.87
CA ILE A 95 7.00 -10.84 -4.46
C ILE A 95 5.71 -11.49 -3.95
N GLY A 96 4.56 -10.97 -4.32
CA GLY A 96 3.27 -11.58 -4.01
C GLY A 96 3.17 -13.01 -4.56
N ALA A 97 3.48 -13.22 -5.84
CA ALA A 97 3.46 -14.52 -6.48
C ALA A 97 4.47 -15.50 -5.87
N LEU A 98 5.68 -15.04 -5.55
CA LEU A 98 6.70 -15.87 -4.87
C LEU A 98 6.24 -16.24 -3.45
N SER A 99 5.57 -15.37 -2.73
CA SER A 99 5.02 -15.68 -1.41
C SER A 99 3.90 -16.73 -1.46
N ASP A 100 3.18 -16.82 -2.57
CA ASP A 100 2.19 -17.89 -2.82
C ASP A 100 2.82 -19.28 -2.93
N VAL A 101 4.08 -19.35 -3.36
CA VAL A 101 4.81 -20.61 -3.58
C VAL A 101 5.64 -21.01 -2.36
N TRP A 102 6.39 -20.08 -1.78
CA TRP A 102 7.39 -20.36 -0.74
C TRP A 102 6.91 -20.10 0.70
N GLY A 103 5.76 -19.49 0.85
CA GLY A 103 5.19 -19.14 2.15
C GLY A 103 5.27 -17.67 2.49
N ARG A 104 4.39 -17.23 3.38
CA ARG A 104 4.20 -15.81 3.73
C ARG A 104 5.24 -15.29 4.71
N LYS A 105 5.57 -16.09 5.73
CA LYS A 105 6.45 -15.67 6.82
C LYS A 105 7.82 -15.21 6.33
N SER A 106 8.42 -15.96 5.42
CA SER A 106 9.75 -15.65 4.88
C SER A 106 9.77 -14.34 4.10
N PHE A 107 8.77 -14.13 3.24
CA PHE A 107 8.65 -12.88 2.48
C PHE A 107 8.24 -11.71 3.35
N LEU A 108 7.44 -11.93 4.38
CA LEU A 108 7.12 -10.91 5.38
C LEU A 108 8.38 -10.47 6.12
N LEU A 109 9.23 -11.42 6.53
CA LEU A 109 10.50 -11.12 7.17
C LEU A 109 11.43 -10.31 6.25
N VAL A 110 11.55 -10.72 4.98
CA VAL A 110 12.38 -10.03 3.98
C VAL A 110 11.86 -8.61 3.72
N THR A 111 10.57 -8.44 3.50
CA THR A 111 9.99 -7.11 3.23
C THR A 111 10.13 -6.16 4.40
N VAL A 112 9.86 -6.62 5.62
CA VAL A 112 10.02 -5.80 6.83
C VAL A 112 11.49 -5.44 7.06
N PHE A 113 12.40 -6.40 6.92
CA PHE A 113 13.82 -6.15 7.10
C PHE A 113 14.35 -5.09 6.14
N PHE A 114 14.13 -5.24 4.84
CA PHE A 114 14.64 -4.29 3.85
C PHE A 114 13.91 -2.95 3.87
N THR A 115 12.65 -2.92 4.25
CA THR A 115 11.91 -1.66 4.43
C THR A 115 12.42 -0.88 5.64
N CYS A 116 12.79 -1.56 6.72
CA CYS A 116 13.30 -0.93 7.94
C CYS A 116 14.82 -0.68 7.93
N ALA A 117 15.59 -1.33 7.07
CA ALA A 117 17.04 -1.16 6.99
C ALA A 117 17.52 0.29 6.78
N PRO A 118 16.84 1.16 6.02
CA PRO A 118 17.23 2.55 5.87
C PRO A 118 17.16 3.38 7.16
N ILE A 119 16.36 2.98 8.15
CA ILE A 119 16.10 3.77 9.36
C ILE A 119 17.38 4.12 10.12
N PRO A 120 18.25 3.15 10.52
CA PRO A 120 19.49 3.48 11.24
C PRO A 120 20.49 4.22 10.36
N LEU A 121 20.45 4.08 9.05
CA LEU A 121 21.35 4.74 8.12
C LEU A 121 21.18 6.26 8.09
N MET A 122 20.04 6.78 8.52
CA MET A 122 19.78 8.22 8.62
C MET A 122 20.82 8.95 9.49
N ARG A 123 21.33 8.28 10.55
CA ARG A 123 22.34 8.85 11.44
C ARG A 123 23.77 8.51 11.05
N ILE A 124 23.96 7.46 10.26
CA ILE A 124 25.30 7.03 9.82
C ILE A 124 25.72 7.83 8.59
N SER A 125 24.88 7.85 7.56
CA SER A 125 25.13 8.60 6.32
C SER A 125 23.83 8.95 5.63
N PRO A 126 23.49 10.24 5.45
CA PRO A 126 22.28 10.66 4.74
C PRO A 126 22.22 10.15 3.30
N TRP A 127 23.33 10.09 2.60
CA TRP A 127 23.40 9.61 1.22
C TRP A 127 23.04 8.12 1.10
N TRP A 128 23.55 7.30 1.98
CA TRP A 128 23.21 5.89 2.05
C TRP A 128 21.76 5.67 2.47
N HIS A 129 21.25 6.51 3.37
CA HIS A 129 19.84 6.48 3.76
C HIS A 129 18.91 6.71 2.57
N PHE A 130 19.13 7.77 1.79
CA PHE A 130 18.29 8.06 0.62
C PHE A 130 18.46 7.04 -0.50
N ALA A 131 19.66 6.55 -0.74
CA ALA A 131 19.91 5.48 -1.68
C ALA A 131 19.17 4.19 -1.29
N MET A 132 19.23 3.81 -0.02
CA MET A 132 18.53 2.62 0.49
C MET A 132 17.01 2.78 0.51
N ILE A 133 16.47 3.97 0.81
CA ILE A 133 15.03 4.22 0.65
C ILE A 133 14.59 4.01 -0.78
N SER A 134 15.32 4.56 -1.74
CA SER A 134 14.99 4.40 -3.16
C SER A 134 14.99 2.93 -3.58
N VAL A 135 16.02 2.18 -3.21
CA VAL A 135 16.15 0.75 -3.54
C VAL A 135 15.17 -0.11 -2.74
N SER A 136 14.85 0.26 -1.51
CA SER A 136 13.88 -0.46 -0.66
C SER A 136 12.48 -0.50 -1.25
N GLY A 137 12.19 0.31 -2.26
CA GLY A 137 10.96 0.23 -3.04
C GLY A 137 10.68 -1.17 -3.59
N VAL A 138 11.71 -1.94 -3.93
CA VAL A 138 11.58 -3.34 -4.35
C VAL A 138 10.92 -4.20 -3.26
N PHE A 139 11.20 -3.92 -2.00
CA PHE A 139 10.69 -4.68 -0.85
C PHE A 139 9.59 -3.96 -0.06
N ALA A 140 9.24 -2.73 -0.43
CA ALA A 140 8.19 -1.93 0.22
C ALA A 140 6.78 -2.40 -0.16
N VAL A 141 6.53 -3.69 -0.01
CA VAL A 141 5.32 -4.39 -0.45
C VAL A 141 4.70 -5.22 0.69
N THR A 142 4.96 -4.84 1.92
CA THR A 142 4.48 -5.54 3.13
C THR A 142 2.97 -5.72 3.12
N PHE A 143 2.21 -4.74 2.63
CA PHE A 143 0.75 -4.85 2.52
C PHE A 143 0.29 -6.01 1.63
N SER A 144 0.98 -6.30 0.54
CA SER A 144 0.59 -7.41 -0.33
C SER A 144 0.73 -8.75 0.37
N VAL A 145 1.83 -8.93 1.10
CA VAL A 145 2.10 -10.16 1.85
C VAL A 145 1.16 -10.28 3.05
N ILE A 146 0.91 -9.18 3.77
CA ILE A 146 0.00 -9.15 4.92
C ILE A 146 -1.44 -9.44 4.51
N PHE A 147 -1.93 -8.87 3.42
CA PHE A 147 -3.29 -9.15 2.96
C PHE A 147 -3.43 -10.57 2.44
N ALA A 148 -2.43 -11.12 1.77
CA ALA A 148 -2.40 -12.53 1.43
C ALA A 148 -2.35 -13.43 2.68
N TYR A 149 -1.56 -13.06 3.69
CA TYR A 149 -1.52 -13.73 4.99
C TYR A 149 -2.90 -13.78 5.66
N VAL A 150 -3.58 -12.64 5.69
CA VAL A 150 -4.93 -12.54 6.25
C VAL A 150 -5.94 -13.36 5.43
N ALA A 151 -5.82 -13.36 4.10
CA ALA A 151 -6.70 -14.16 3.25
C ALA A 151 -6.54 -15.68 3.48
N ASP A 152 -5.33 -16.13 3.80
CA ASP A 152 -5.06 -17.56 4.08
C ASP A 152 -5.73 -18.05 5.37
N ILE A 153 -5.95 -17.17 6.35
CA ILE A 153 -6.42 -17.53 7.70
C ILE A 153 -7.87 -17.11 7.99
N THR A 154 -8.50 -16.39 7.08
CA THR A 154 -9.89 -15.91 7.22
C THR A 154 -10.79 -16.53 6.16
N GLU A 155 -12.03 -16.77 6.55
CA GLU A 155 -13.07 -17.14 5.59
C GLU A 155 -13.48 -15.94 4.74
N GLU A 156 -14.02 -16.21 3.55
CA GLU A 156 -14.34 -15.17 2.58
C GLU A 156 -15.26 -14.07 3.12
N HIS A 157 -16.23 -14.43 3.96
CA HIS A 157 -17.17 -13.47 4.54
C HIS A 157 -16.56 -12.61 5.67
N GLU A 158 -15.43 -13.03 6.27
CA GLU A 158 -14.73 -12.32 7.34
C GLU A 158 -13.58 -11.46 6.83
N ARG A 159 -13.12 -11.68 5.60
CA ARG A 159 -11.94 -11.00 5.03
C ARG A 159 -12.07 -9.49 5.03
N SER A 160 -13.24 -8.97 4.70
CA SER A 160 -13.45 -7.51 4.66
C SER A 160 -13.28 -6.88 6.03
N THR A 161 -13.77 -7.52 7.09
CA THR A 161 -13.61 -7.05 8.47
C THR A 161 -12.14 -7.10 8.89
N ALA A 162 -11.43 -8.17 8.56
CA ALA A 162 -10.00 -8.32 8.85
C ALA A 162 -9.14 -7.30 8.09
N TYR A 163 -9.41 -7.07 6.81
CA TYR A 163 -8.74 -6.05 6.02
C TYR A 163 -9.04 -4.63 6.53
N GLY A 164 -10.27 -4.38 6.95
CA GLY A 164 -10.66 -3.13 7.60
C GLY A 164 -9.87 -2.89 8.89
N LEU A 165 -9.67 -3.91 9.70
CA LEU A 165 -8.90 -3.82 10.93
C LEU A 165 -7.41 -3.52 10.65
N VAL A 166 -6.80 -4.17 9.68
CA VAL A 166 -5.42 -3.91 9.27
C VAL A 166 -5.27 -2.48 8.73
N SER A 167 -6.19 -2.04 7.88
CA SER A 167 -6.19 -0.67 7.34
C SER A 167 -6.41 0.39 8.42
N ALA A 168 -7.31 0.14 9.38
CA ALA A 168 -7.55 1.02 10.52
C ALA A 168 -6.32 1.13 11.42
N THR A 169 -5.59 0.04 11.62
CA THR A 169 -4.33 0.03 12.37
C THR A 169 -3.26 0.85 11.67
N PHE A 170 -3.16 0.73 10.35
CA PHE A 170 -2.29 1.58 9.55
C PHE A 170 -2.64 3.07 9.70
N ALA A 171 -3.92 3.43 9.60
CA ALA A 171 -4.39 4.80 9.82
C ALA A 171 -4.06 5.30 11.23
N ALA A 172 -4.26 4.47 12.27
CA ALA A 172 -3.92 4.80 13.65
C ALA A 172 -2.42 5.08 13.83
N SER A 173 -1.56 4.27 13.24
CA SER A 173 -0.11 4.49 13.31
C SER A 173 0.31 5.78 12.60
N LEU A 174 -0.25 6.10 11.44
CA LEU A 174 0.05 7.33 10.71
C LEU A 174 -0.46 8.61 11.39
N VAL A 175 -1.50 8.53 12.21
CA VAL A 175 -2.02 9.68 12.95
C VAL A 175 -1.20 9.92 14.22
N THR A 176 -0.84 8.88 14.94
CA THR A 176 -0.18 8.98 16.25
C THR A 176 1.32 9.18 16.16
N SER A 177 1.98 8.48 15.25
CA SER A 177 3.45 8.45 15.21
C SER A 177 4.10 9.76 14.80
N PRO A 178 3.63 10.54 13.81
CA PRO A 178 4.25 11.82 13.47
C PRO A 178 4.17 12.84 14.61
N ALA A 179 3.08 12.86 15.35
CA ALA A 179 2.90 13.75 16.49
C ALA A 179 3.89 13.41 17.63
N ILE A 180 4.04 12.12 17.94
CA ILE A 180 5.01 11.65 18.93
C ILE A 180 6.44 11.91 18.45
N GLY A 181 6.74 11.66 17.19
CA GLY A 181 8.04 11.92 16.58
C GLY A 181 8.42 13.40 16.63
N ALA A 182 7.50 14.30 16.30
CA ALA A 182 7.71 15.74 16.38
C ALA A 182 7.95 16.21 17.83
N TYR A 183 7.19 15.69 18.77
CA TYR A 183 7.38 16.00 20.20
C TYR A 183 8.76 15.54 20.71
N LEU A 184 9.17 14.32 20.39
CA LEU A 184 10.47 13.79 20.78
C LEU A 184 11.63 14.55 20.11
N SER A 185 11.49 14.87 18.82
CA SER A 185 12.49 15.64 18.08
C SER A 185 12.67 17.04 18.68
N ALA A 186 11.59 17.73 19.03
CA ALA A 186 11.63 19.07 19.61
C ALA A 186 12.27 19.12 20.99
N ASN A 187 12.06 18.10 21.84
CA ASN A 187 12.51 18.09 23.22
C ASN A 187 13.86 17.37 23.44
N TYR A 188 14.16 16.36 22.63
CA TYR A 188 15.32 15.46 22.85
C TYR A 188 16.23 15.34 21.63
N GLY A 189 15.87 15.96 20.51
CA GLY A 189 16.63 15.92 19.27
C GLY A 189 16.35 14.72 18.38
N ASP A 190 16.71 14.84 17.11
CA ASP A 190 16.44 13.85 16.07
C ASP A 190 17.14 12.50 16.29
N SER A 191 18.29 12.51 16.98
CA SER A 191 19.05 11.29 17.28
C SER A 191 18.26 10.30 18.12
N LEU A 192 17.50 10.79 19.11
CA LEU A 192 16.67 9.93 19.95
C LEU A 192 15.51 9.34 19.15
N VAL A 193 14.91 10.13 18.27
CA VAL A 193 13.79 9.67 17.41
C VAL A 193 14.24 8.54 16.50
N VAL A 194 15.39 8.68 15.85
CA VAL A 194 15.98 7.62 15.00
C VAL A 194 16.30 6.37 15.82
N LEU A 195 16.85 6.52 17.03
CA LEU A 195 17.12 5.39 17.91
C LEU A 195 15.85 4.65 18.30
N VAL A 196 14.81 5.37 18.73
CA VAL A 196 13.50 4.78 19.09
C VAL A 196 12.88 4.06 17.90
N ALA A 197 12.89 4.69 16.71
CA ALA A 197 12.39 4.08 15.50
C ALA A 197 13.16 2.81 15.11
N THR A 198 14.48 2.81 15.28
CA THR A 198 15.32 1.63 15.04
C THR A 198 15.01 0.50 16.02
N ILE A 199 14.80 0.81 17.31
CA ILE A 199 14.40 -0.19 18.30
C ILE A 199 13.04 -0.80 17.94
N ILE A 200 12.06 0.01 17.55
CA ILE A 200 10.74 -0.47 17.13
C ILE A 200 10.85 -1.36 15.89
N ALA A 201 11.68 -0.98 14.93
CA ALA A 201 11.94 -1.79 13.73
C ALA A 201 12.57 -3.15 14.07
N VAL A 202 13.54 -3.17 14.97
CA VAL A 202 14.16 -4.43 15.47
C VAL A 202 13.14 -5.29 16.19
N VAL A 203 12.29 -4.69 17.02
CA VAL A 203 11.19 -5.41 17.69
C VAL A 203 10.22 -6.01 16.69
N ASP A 204 9.89 -5.29 15.61
CA ASP A 204 9.02 -5.79 14.55
C ASP A 204 9.65 -6.99 13.82
N ILE A 205 10.91 -6.90 13.44
CA ILE A 205 11.65 -8.02 12.82
C ILE A 205 11.69 -9.23 13.76
N ALA A 206 11.98 -9.01 15.05
CA ALA A 206 11.99 -10.07 16.06
C ALA A 206 10.60 -10.69 16.24
N PHE A 207 9.55 -9.89 16.22
CA PHE A 207 8.17 -10.36 16.32
C PHE A 207 7.80 -11.25 15.13
N VAL A 208 8.13 -10.85 13.90
CA VAL A 208 7.90 -11.68 12.70
C VAL A 208 8.68 -13.00 12.81
N LEU A 209 9.93 -12.95 13.25
CA LEU A 209 10.78 -14.12 13.33
C LEU A 209 10.32 -15.13 14.38
N LEU A 210 9.98 -14.63 15.59
CA LEU A 210 9.76 -15.47 16.78
C LEU A 210 8.29 -15.78 17.05
N VAL A 211 7.38 -14.88 16.73
CA VAL A 211 5.96 -14.97 17.14
C VAL A 211 5.03 -15.27 15.98
N VAL A 212 5.26 -14.69 14.81
CA VAL A 212 4.38 -14.87 13.65
C VAL A 212 4.52 -16.28 13.08
N PRO A 213 3.45 -17.12 13.10
CA PRO A 213 3.48 -18.42 12.46
C PRO A 213 3.26 -18.31 10.94
N GLU A 214 3.60 -19.35 10.19
CA GLU A 214 3.29 -19.43 8.78
C GLU A 214 1.78 -19.61 8.55
N SER A 215 1.21 -18.85 7.62
CA SER A 215 -0.22 -18.93 7.31
C SER A 215 -0.53 -19.88 6.16
N LEU A 216 0.42 -20.09 5.24
CA LEU A 216 0.23 -20.94 4.09
C LEU A 216 0.33 -22.42 4.49
N PRO A 217 -0.70 -23.27 4.27
CA PRO A 217 -0.67 -24.67 4.60
C PRO A 217 0.45 -25.43 3.87
N ASP A 218 1.07 -26.40 4.54
CA ASP A 218 2.19 -27.17 3.95
C ASP A 218 1.82 -27.87 2.63
N LYS A 219 0.56 -28.24 2.48
CA LYS A 219 0.03 -28.85 1.25
C LYS A 219 -0.04 -27.87 0.06
N MET A 220 -0.11 -26.58 0.32
CA MET A 220 -0.15 -25.55 -0.70
C MET A 220 1.23 -24.96 -1.01
N ARG A 221 2.22 -25.20 -0.14
CA ARG A 221 3.61 -24.85 -0.42
C ARG A 221 4.18 -25.80 -1.44
N LEU A 222 4.42 -25.31 -2.63
CA LEU A 222 5.06 -26.08 -3.69
C LEU A 222 6.55 -26.33 -3.42
N MET A 223 7.16 -25.50 -2.57
CA MET A 223 8.58 -25.54 -2.25
C MET A 223 8.87 -25.22 -0.79
N SER A 224 9.82 -25.94 -0.19
CA SER A 224 10.42 -25.58 1.09
C SER A 224 11.80 -24.97 0.88
N TRP A 225 12.24 -24.11 1.79
CA TRP A 225 13.60 -23.57 1.75
C TRP A 225 14.62 -24.73 1.81
N GLY A 226 15.49 -24.78 0.79
CA GLY A 226 16.51 -25.83 0.67
C GLY A 226 16.17 -27.01 -0.24
N SER A 227 14.95 -27.07 -0.80
CA SER A 227 14.62 -28.03 -1.86
C SER A 227 15.10 -27.51 -3.23
N PRO A 228 15.48 -28.42 -4.17
CA PRO A 228 15.86 -28.00 -5.52
C PRO A 228 14.67 -27.28 -6.19
N ILE A 229 14.94 -26.07 -6.69
CA ILE A 229 13.94 -25.22 -7.32
C ILE A 229 13.57 -25.82 -8.67
N SER A 230 12.35 -26.34 -8.81
CA SER A 230 11.77 -26.61 -10.11
C SER A 230 11.11 -25.31 -10.63
N TRP A 231 11.84 -24.57 -11.44
CA TRP A 231 11.38 -23.29 -12.01
C TRP A 231 10.07 -23.42 -12.78
N GLU A 232 9.78 -24.59 -13.34
CA GLU A 232 8.54 -24.87 -14.04
C GLU A 232 7.30 -24.82 -13.12
N GLN A 233 7.45 -25.17 -11.84
CA GLN A 233 6.36 -25.16 -10.86
C GLN A 233 6.27 -23.83 -10.11
N ALA A 234 7.37 -23.09 -10.02
CA ALA A 234 7.48 -21.85 -9.25
C ALA A 234 7.49 -20.60 -10.13
N ASP A 235 7.08 -20.67 -11.41
CA ASP A 235 7.13 -19.55 -12.33
C ASP A 235 6.16 -18.41 -11.91
N PRO A 236 6.65 -17.32 -11.24
CA PRO A 236 5.83 -16.22 -10.83
C PRO A 236 5.27 -15.42 -12.03
N PHE A 237 5.96 -15.51 -13.18
CA PHE A 237 5.51 -14.83 -14.40
C PHE A 237 4.31 -15.55 -15.04
N ALA A 238 4.22 -16.88 -14.89
CA ALA A 238 3.04 -17.63 -15.33
C ALA A 238 1.79 -17.23 -14.52
N SER A 239 1.93 -17.14 -13.19
CA SER A 239 0.86 -16.65 -12.30
C SER A 239 0.45 -15.23 -12.66
N LEU A 240 1.41 -14.32 -12.81
CA LEU A 240 1.17 -12.93 -13.20
C LEU A 240 0.48 -12.82 -14.56
N ARG A 241 0.90 -13.64 -15.55
CA ARG A 241 0.28 -13.66 -16.87
C ARG A 241 -1.15 -14.19 -16.83
N ARG A 242 -1.42 -15.18 -15.98
CA ARG A 242 -2.78 -15.73 -15.79
C ARG A 242 -3.71 -14.69 -15.19
N VAL A 243 -3.30 -14.08 -14.08
CA VAL A 243 -4.07 -13.05 -13.36
C VAL A 243 -4.26 -11.81 -14.22
N GLY A 244 -3.21 -11.36 -14.93
CA GLY A 244 -3.25 -10.18 -15.79
C GLY A 244 -4.09 -10.32 -17.06
N LYS A 245 -4.54 -11.54 -17.39
CA LYS A 245 -5.50 -11.77 -18.49
C LYS A 245 -6.96 -11.78 -18.03
N ASP A 246 -7.21 -11.83 -16.74
CA ASP A 246 -8.57 -11.79 -16.21
C ASP A 246 -9.14 -10.37 -16.38
N PRO A 247 -10.21 -10.19 -17.17
CA PRO A 247 -10.80 -8.86 -17.42
C PRO A 247 -11.34 -8.21 -16.14
N THR A 248 -11.80 -9.00 -15.17
CA THR A 248 -12.32 -8.48 -13.90
C THR A 248 -11.19 -7.90 -13.04
N VAL A 249 -10.05 -8.59 -12.97
CA VAL A 249 -8.86 -8.07 -12.26
C VAL A 249 -8.35 -6.80 -12.94
N LEU A 250 -8.34 -6.74 -14.26
CA LEU A 250 -7.95 -5.53 -14.99
C LEU A 250 -8.87 -4.35 -14.70
N LEU A 251 -10.20 -4.56 -14.66
CA LEU A 251 -11.16 -3.51 -14.30
C LEU A 251 -10.90 -2.99 -12.87
N ILE A 252 -10.61 -3.87 -11.93
CA ILE A 252 -10.27 -3.49 -10.55
C ILE A 252 -8.95 -2.72 -10.52
N CYS A 253 -7.94 -3.15 -11.26
CA CYS A 253 -6.65 -2.44 -11.35
C CYS A 253 -6.80 -1.03 -11.92
N VAL A 254 -7.58 -0.85 -12.98
CA VAL A 254 -7.88 0.47 -13.57
C VAL A 254 -8.64 1.35 -12.56
N THR A 255 -9.62 0.79 -11.86
CA THR A 255 -10.36 1.49 -10.81
C THR A 255 -9.43 1.96 -9.70
N VAL A 256 -8.53 1.12 -9.23
CA VAL A 256 -7.54 1.47 -8.19
C VAL A 256 -6.60 2.56 -8.67
N PHE A 257 -6.08 2.46 -9.89
CA PHE A 257 -5.21 3.49 -10.44
C PHE A 257 -5.89 4.84 -10.52
N LEU A 258 -7.09 4.90 -11.10
CA LEU A 258 -7.85 6.16 -11.27
C LEU A 258 -8.31 6.76 -9.95
N SER A 259 -8.61 5.95 -8.94
CA SER A 259 -9.05 6.43 -7.63
C SER A 259 -7.90 6.77 -6.70
N TYR A 260 -6.81 6.00 -6.74
CA TYR A 260 -5.70 6.21 -5.81
C TYR A 260 -4.72 7.30 -6.27
N LEU A 261 -4.62 7.57 -7.56
CA LEU A 261 -3.78 8.65 -8.08
C LEU A 261 -4.16 10.03 -7.49
N PRO A 262 -5.45 10.44 -7.45
CA PRO A 262 -5.87 11.64 -6.76
C PRO A 262 -5.63 11.59 -5.24
N GLU A 263 -5.82 10.45 -4.61
CA GLU A 263 -5.60 10.28 -3.17
C GLU A 263 -4.13 10.51 -2.80
N ALA A 264 -3.21 9.94 -3.56
CA ALA A 264 -1.78 10.14 -3.36
C ALA A 264 -1.35 11.60 -3.61
N GLY A 265 -1.90 12.23 -4.64
CA GLY A 265 -1.67 13.65 -4.92
C GLY A 265 -2.21 14.56 -3.82
N GLN A 266 -3.41 14.29 -3.35
CA GLN A 266 -4.03 15.01 -2.23
C GLN A 266 -3.19 14.88 -0.97
N TYR A 267 -2.74 13.68 -0.62
CA TYR A 267 -1.96 13.45 0.60
C TYR A 267 -0.68 14.30 0.64
N SER A 268 -0.04 14.52 -0.49
CA SER A 268 1.20 15.29 -0.57
C SER A 268 1.03 16.80 -0.51
N SER A 269 -0.08 17.34 -1.02
CA SER A 269 -0.25 18.78 -1.23
C SER A 269 -1.36 19.42 -0.38
N PHE A 270 -2.25 18.61 0.20
CA PHE A 270 -3.44 19.11 0.86
C PHE A 270 -3.16 19.94 2.12
N PHE A 271 -2.20 19.53 2.94
CA PHE A 271 -1.87 20.28 4.16
C PHE A 271 -1.23 21.64 3.84
N LEU A 272 -0.44 21.68 2.79
CA LEU A 272 0.15 22.92 2.31
C LEU A 272 -0.95 23.85 1.75
N TYR A 273 -1.91 23.29 1.03
CA TYR A 273 -3.10 24.00 0.55
C TYR A 273 -3.94 24.57 1.71
N LEU A 274 -4.22 23.78 2.74
CA LEU A 274 -4.94 24.27 3.93
C LEU A 274 -4.23 25.41 4.60
N ARG A 275 -2.90 25.37 4.68
CA ARG A 275 -2.11 26.40 5.33
C ARG A 275 -2.02 27.69 4.51
N GLN A 276 -1.82 27.60 3.21
CA GLN A 276 -1.51 28.73 2.35
C GLN A 276 -2.74 29.35 1.69
N VAL A 277 -3.72 28.55 1.33
CA VAL A 277 -4.93 29.01 0.62
C VAL A 277 -6.10 29.22 1.57
N ILE A 278 -6.30 28.30 2.50
CA ILE A 278 -7.41 28.35 3.48
C ILE A 278 -6.99 29.06 4.78
N GLU A 279 -5.67 29.31 4.95
CA GLU A 279 -5.08 30.01 6.10
C GLU A 279 -5.30 29.32 7.45
N PHE A 280 -5.31 27.98 7.46
CA PHE A 280 -5.35 27.21 8.71
C PHE A 280 -4.05 27.38 9.50
N SER A 281 -4.17 27.58 10.81
CA SER A 281 -3.04 27.55 11.72
C SER A 281 -2.48 26.12 11.85
N PRO A 282 -1.19 25.94 12.22
CA PRO A 282 -0.62 24.58 12.44
C PRO A 282 -1.40 23.76 13.46
N ALA A 283 -1.93 24.38 14.52
CA ALA A 283 -2.77 23.71 15.52
C ALA A 283 -4.10 23.23 14.92
N THR A 284 -4.73 24.04 14.07
CA THR A 284 -5.98 23.68 13.38
C THR A 284 -5.75 22.53 12.39
N ILE A 285 -4.61 22.52 11.67
CA ILE A 285 -4.23 21.43 10.77
C ILE A 285 -4.02 20.13 11.58
N ALA A 286 -3.33 20.19 12.72
CA ALA A 286 -3.14 19.04 13.59
C ALA A 286 -4.47 18.46 14.11
N ALA A 287 -5.40 19.33 14.52
CA ALA A 287 -6.74 18.94 14.93
C ALA A 287 -7.54 18.31 13.76
N PHE A 288 -7.41 18.85 12.56
CA PHE A 288 -8.02 18.30 11.34
C PHE A 288 -7.50 16.90 11.03
N ILE A 289 -6.19 16.70 11.05
CA ILE A 289 -5.57 15.37 10.84
C ILE A 289 -6.07 14.37 11.88
N ALA A 290 -6.12 14.77 13.16
CA ALA A 290 -6.60 13.92 14.24
C ALA A 290 -8.07 13.53 14.04
N MET A 291 -8.93 14.50 13.67
CA MET A 291 -10.35 14.23 13.39
C MET A 291 -10.52 13.24 12.23
N VAL A 292 -9.88 13.51 11.10
CA VAL A 292 -9.98 12.64 9.91
C VAL A 292 -9.44 11.24 10.23
N GLY A 293 -8.34 11.15 10.96
CA GLY A 293 -7.74 9.88 11.36
C GLY A 293 -8.65 9.04 12.26
N ILE A 294 -9.24 9.64 13.28
CA ILE A 294 -10.17 8.96 14.20
C ILE A 294 -11.42 8.51 13.45
N LEU A 295 -12.00 9.38 12.63
CA LEU A 295 -13.18 9.04 11.84
C LEU A 295 -12.86 7.96 10.79
N SER A 296 -11.66 7.95 10.22
CA SER A 296 -11.22 6.89 9.30
C SER A 296 -11.12 5.53 9.99
N ILE A 297 -10.62 5.49 11.21
CA ILE A 297 -10.57 4.25 12.01
C ILE A 297 -11.99 3.73 12.27
N ILE A 298 -12.91 4.59 12.65
CA ILE A 298 -14.32 4.22 12.86
C ILE A 298 -14.95 3.74 11.55
N ALA A 299 -14.71 4.43 10.44
CA ALA A 299 -15.23 4.06 9.15
C ALA A 299 -14.72 2.68 8.70
N GLN A 300 -13.44 2.42 8.81
CA GLN A 300 -12.82 1.16 8.37
C GLN A 300 -13.17 -0.04 9.27
N THR A 301 -13.53 0.19 10.51
CA THR A 301 -13.91 -0.88 11.43
C THR A 301 -15.43 -1.11 11.47
N LEU A 302 -16.21 -0.08 11.72
CA LEU A 302 -17.67 -0.20 11.91
C LEU A 302 -18.46 -0.03 10.62
N LEU A 303 -18.24 1.07 9.89
CA LEU A 303 -19.01 1.37 8.68
C LEU A 303 -18.70 0.38 7.54
N LEU A 304 -17.45 0.01 7.37
CA LEU A 304 -17.07 -0.98 6.37
C LEU A 304 -17.80 -2.31 6.61
N THR A 305 -17.77 -2.81 7.82
CA THR A 305 -18.46 -4.07 8.20
C THR A 305 -19.96 -3.99 7.96
N TYR A 306 -20.56 -2.86 8.33
CA TYR A 306 -21.98 -2.63 8.11
C TYR A 306 -22.34 -2.63 6.62
N PHE A 307 -21.63 -1.87 5.80
CA PHE A 307 -21.90 -1.78 4.37
C PHE A 307 -21.59 -3.10 3.63
N MET A 308 -20.53 -3.79 3.99
CA MET A 308 -20.21 -5.09 3.37
C MET A 308 -21.30 -6.14 3.62
N ARG A 309 -21.96 -6.09 4.78
CA ARG A 309 -23.05 -7.01 5.10
C ARG A 309 -24.38 -6.61 4.48
N THR A 310 -24.64 -5.30 4.32
CA THR A 310 -25.94 -4.80 3.85
C THR A 310 -26.02 -4.67 2.34
N ILE A 311 -25.01 -4.12 1.70
CA ILE A 311 -25.03 -3.81 0.25
C ILE A 311 -24.05 -4.64 -0.57
N GLY A 312 -23.15 -5.40 0.07
CA GLY A 312 -22.19 -6.26 -0.58
C GLY A 312 -20.90 -5.54 -1.01
N ASN A 313 -19.92 -6.32 -1.51
CA ASN A 313 -18.57 -5.83 -1.78
C ASN A 313 -18.50 -4.76 -2.87
N LYS A 314 -19.09 -5.05 -4.03
CA LYS A 314 -19.06 -4.12 -5.16
C LYS A 314 -19.72 -2.79 -4.83
N ASN A 315 -20.90 -2.83 -4.23
CA ASN A 315 -21.64 -1.63 -3.87
C ASN A 315 -20.93 -0.81 -2.79
N THR A 316 -20.22 -1.47 -1.86
CA THR A 316 -19.38 -0.79 -0.87
C THR A 316 -18.22 -0.06 -1.55
N VAL A 317 -17.58 -0.64 -2.55
CA VAL A 317 -16.54 0.03 -3.35
C VAL A 317 -17.13 1.24 -4.08
N LEU A 318 -18.27 1.09 -4.73
CA LEU A 318 -18.97 2.19 -5.42
C LEU A 318 -19.33 3.33 -4.44
N LEU A 319 -19.81 2.99 -3.27
CA LEU A 319 -20.14 3.97 -2.23
C LEU A 319 -18.89 4.72 -1.74
N GLY A 320 -17.79 4.02 -1.49
CA GLY A 320 -16.52 4.64 -1.11
C GLY A 320 -15.97 5.58 -2.18
N LEU A 321 -16.04 5.19 -3.45
CA LEU A 321 -15.68 6.05 -4.59
C LEU A 321 -16.61 7.25 -4.71
N GLY A 322 -17.90 7.11 -4.43
CA GLY A 322 -18.86 8.22 -4.39
C GLY A 322 -18.51 9.23 -3.29
N PHE A 323 -18.14 8.79 -2.11
CA PHE A 323 -17.67 9.67 -1.04
C PHE A 323 -16.35 10.39 -1.43
N GLN A 324 -15.44 9.69 -2.08
CA GLN A 324 -14.19 10.29 -2.56
C GLN A 324 -14.43 11.34 -3.64
N LEU A 325 -15.32 11.08 -4.59
CA LEU A 325 -15.74 12.04 -5.60
C LEU A 325 -16.30 13.31 -4.96
N PHE A 326 -17.22 13.14 -4.02
CA PHE A 326 -17.87 14.26 -3.34
C PHE A 326 -16.86 15.09 -2.53
N GLN A 327 -15.97 14.46 -1.77
CA GLN A 327 -14.97 15.18 -0.99
C GLN A 327 -13.98 15.96 -1.85
N LEU A 328 -13.50 15.39 -2.95
CA LEU A 328 -12.59 16.06 -3.88
C LEU A 328 -13.26 17.25 -4.58
N ALA A 329 -14.50 17.10 -5.00
CA ALA A 329 -15.27 18.20 -5.56
C ALA A 329 -15.47 19.32 -4.52
N TRP A 330 -15.76 18.97 -3.29
CA TRP A 330 -15.92 19.95 -2.22
C TRP A 330 -14.61 20.66 -1.86
N TYR A 331 -13.49 19.98 -1.81
CA TYR A 331 -12.19 20.62 -1.64
C TYR A 331 -11.85 21.57 -2.80
N GLY A 332 -12.22 21.19 -4.03
CA GLY A 332 -11.96 21.99 -5.22
C GLY A 332 -12.78 23.29 -5.28
N PHE A 333 -14.02 23.28 -4.84
CA PHE A 333 -14.91 24.43 -4.86
C PHE A 333 -14.98 25.19 -3.54
N GLY A 334 -14.63 24.53 -2.42
CA GLY A 334 -14.75 25.12 -1.10
C GLY A 334 -13.69 26.19 -0.83
N SER A 335 -14.13 27.34 -0.33
CA SER A 335 -13.26 28.45 0.10
C SER A 335 -13.33 28.73 1.60
N GLU A 336 -14.39 28.25 2.26
CA GLU A 336 -14.64 28.53 3.67
C GLU A 336 -14.05 27.44 4.58
N PRO A 337 -13.50 27.80 5.76
CA PRO A 337 -12.91 26.82 6.68
C PRO A 337 -13.86 25.70 7.12
N TRP A 338 -15.13 26.00 7.35
CA TRP A 338 -16.11 24.99 7.76
C TRP A 338 -16.38 23.94 6.67
N MET A 339 -16.26 24.33 5.38
CA MET A 339 -16.39 23.41 4.25
C MET A 339 -15.26 22.37 4.25
N MET A 340 -14.04 22.76 4.65
CA MET A 340 -12.91 21.85 4.77
C MET A 340 -13.15 20.80 5.87
N TRP A 341 -13.70 21.19 7.00
CA TRP A 341 -14.05 20.26 8.08
C TRP A 341 -15.13 19.25 7.66
N ALA A 342 -16.16 19.71 6.99
CA ALA A 342 -17.22 18.87 6.48
C ALA A 342 -16.70 17.90 5.40
N ALA A 343 -15.90 18.40 4.46
CA ALA A 343 -15.28 17.58 3.44
C ALA A 343 -14.29 16.56 4.02
N GLY A 344 -13.56 16.92 5.08
CA GLY A 344 -12.69 15.99 5.81
C GLY A 344 -13.45 14.84 6.46
N THR A 345 -14.66 15.09 6.96
CA THR A 345 -15.55 14.03 7.47
C THR A 345 -15.94 13.06 6.36
N VAL A 346 -16.30 13.56 5.18
CA VAL A 346 -16.60 12.72 4.02
C VAL A 346 -15.37 11.98 3.52
N ALA A 347 -14.18 12.59 3.57
CA ALA A 347 -12.91 11.95 3.25
C ALA A 347 -12.62 10.75 4.16
N ALA A 348 -12.91 10.87 5.45
CA ALA A 348 -12.79 9.75 6.39
C ALA A 348 -13.72 8.59 6.02
N MET A 349 -14.93 8.87 5.56
CA MET A 349 -15.86 7.84 5.08
C MET A 349 -15.37 7.17 3.78
N SER A 350 -14.68 7.90 2.91
CA SER A 350 -14.10 7.34 1.67
C SER A 350 -12.97 6.33 1.92
N SER A 351 -12.39 6.33 3.11
CA SER A 351 -11.29 5.43 3.49
C SER A 351 -11.67 3.94 3.49
N ILE A 352 -12.95 3.62 3.45
CA ILE A 352 -13.47 2.23 3.31
C ILE A 352 -13.13 1.62 1.95
N THR A 353 -12.81 2.41 0.96
CA THR A 353 -12.59 1.95 -0.43
C THR A 353 -11.44 0.95 -0.53
N PHE A 354 -10.31 1.21 0.12
CA PHE A 354 -9.14 0.35 0.02
C PHE A 354 -9.36 -1.07 0.58
N PRO A 355 -9.81 -1.25 1.83
CA PRO A 355 -10.10 -2.58 2.33
C PRO A 355 -11.24 -3.28 1.57
N ALA A 356 -12.21 -2.53 1.07
CA ALA A 356 -13.28 -3.08 0.26
C ALA A 356 -12.78 -3.60 -1.10
N VAL A 357 -11.91 -2.88 -1.78
CA VAL A 357 -11.26 -3.32 -3.03
C VAL A 357 -10.39 -4.55 -2.79
N SER A 358 -9.62 -4.57 -1.72
CA SER A 358 -8.78 -5.72 -1.36
C SER A 358 -9.62 -6.97 -1.07
N ALA A 359 -10.76 -6.81 -0.40
CA ALA A 359 -11.70 -7.90 -0.17
C ALA A 359 -12.36 -8.38 -1.48
N LEU A 360 -12.73 -7.47 -2.36
CA LEU A 360 -13.30 -7.79 -3.67
C LEU A 360 -12.31 -8.59 -4.53
N VAL A 361 -11.07 -8.15 -4.64
CA VAL A 361 -10.02 -8.83 -5.40
C VAL A 361 -9.69 -10.20 -4.78
N SER A 362 -9.70 -10.30 -3.46
CA SER A 362 -9.46 -11.55 -2.74
C SER A 362 -10.54 -12.61 -3.02
N ARG A 363 -11.77 -12.21 -3.25
CA ARG A 363 -12.87 -13.13 -3.63
C ARG A 363 -12.74 -13.69 -5.03
N ILE A 364 -12.24 -12.88 -5.96
CA ILE A 364 -12.10 -13.26 -7.36
C ILE A 364 -10.90 -14.18 -7.56
N ALA A 365 -9.84 -13.97 -6.78
CA ALA A 365 -8.61 -14.72 -6.89
C ALA A 365 -8.74 -16.14 -6.30
N ALA A 366 -8.09 -17.10 -6.97
CA ALA A 366 -7.92 -18.44 -6.43
C ALA A 366 -7.04 -18.42 -5.15
N SER A 367 -7.16 -19.45 -4.32
CA SER A 367 -6.41 -19.53 -3.06
C SER A 367 -4.87 -19.56 -3.25
N ASP A 368 -4.40 -20.00 -4.40
CA ASP A 368 -2.99 -20.05 -4.78
C ASP A 368 -2.47 -18.75 -5.43
N GLN A 369 -3.33 -17.74 -5.61
CA GLN A 369 -3.02 -16.49 -6.30
C GLN A 369 -3.26 -15.24 -5.44
N GLN A 370 -3.56 -15.40 -4.16
CA GLN A 370 -3.86 -14.28 -3.25
C GLN A 370 -2.71 -13.27 -3.16
N GLY A 371 -1.48 -13.75 -3.03
CA GLY A 371 -0.30 -12.88 -3.00
C GLY A 371 -0.09 -12.11 -4.30
N CYS A 372 -0.27 -12.77 -5.44
CA CYS A 372 -0.12 -12.17 -6.76
C CYS A 372 -1.11 -11.00 -6.96
N VAL A 373 -2.41 -11.21 -6.69
CA VAL A 373 -3.43 -10.16 -6.89
C VAL A 373 -3.29 -9.02 -5.90
N GLN A 374 -3.00 -9.30 -4.63
CA GLN A 374 -2.73 -8.24 -3.65
C GLN A 374 -1.44 -7.48 -4.01
N GLY A 375 -0.44 -8.17 -4.57
CA GLY A 375 0.77 -7.55 -5.11
C GLY A 375 0.49 -6.59 -6.26
N MET A 376 -0.40 -6.94 -7.18
CA MET A 376 -0.81 -6.03 -8.27
C MET A 376 -1.45 -4.75 -7.72
N ILE A 377 -2.37 -4.85 -6.78
CA ILE A 377 -3.02 -3.68 -6.15
C ILE A 377 -2.00 -2.82 -5.41
N THR A 378 -1.14 -3.43 -4.60
CA THR A 378 -0.09 -2.72 -3.85
C THR A 378 0.91 -2.04 -4.78
N GLY A 379 1.30 -2.70 -5.86
CA GLY A 379 2.20 -2.13 -6.86
C GLY A 379 1.62 -0.90 -7.57
N ILE A 380 0.36 -0.95 -7.95
CA ILE A 380 -0.36 0.19 -8.55
C ILE A 380 -0.42 1.36 -7.56
N ARG A 381 -0.70 1.10 -6.29
CA ARG A 381 -0.68 2.13 -5.26
C ARG A 381 0.72 2.73 -5.08
N GLY A 382 1.77 1.91 -5.11
CA GLY A 382 3.15 2.37 -5.08
C GLY A 382 3.49 3.31 -6.24
N LEU A 383 3.07 2.95 -7.47
CA LEU A 383 3.21 3.80 -8.65
C LEU A 383 2.47 5.14 -8.49
N CYS A 384 1.24 5.11 -7.99
CA CYS A 384 0.45 6.32 -7.74
C CYS A 384 1.10 7.22 -6.68
N ASN A 385 1.74 6.68 -5.65
CA ASN A 385 2.49 7.46 -4.66
C ASN A 385 3.65 8.26 -5.26
N GLY A 386 4.24 7.77 -6.35
CA GLY A 386 5.25 8.53 -7.10
C GLY A 386 4.65 9.56 -8.07
N LEU A 387 3.62 9.18 -8.81
CA LEU A 387 3.03 10.00 -9.87
C LEU A 387 2.05 11.07 -9.33
N GLY A 388 1.29 10.77 -8.28
CA GLY A 388 0.24 11.67 -7.76
C GLY A 388 0.76 13.04 -7.33
N PRO A 389 1.80 13.11 -6.48
CA PRO A 389 2.39 14.37 -6.08
C PRO A 389 2.91 15.21 -7.26
N ALA A 390 3.56 14.57 -8.22
CA ALA A 390 4.07 15.24 -9.42
C ALA A 390 2.93 15.82 -10.27
N LEU A 391 1.87 15.06 -10.45
CA LEU A 391 0.70 15.49 -11.22
C LEU A 391 -0.01 16.67 -10.54
N TYR A 392 -0.25 16.59 -9.23
CA TYR A 392 -0.89 17.67 -8.49
C TYR A 392 -0.02 18.94 -8.47
N GLY A 393 1.28 18.80 -8.26
CA GLY A 393 2.23 19.91 -8.33
C GLY A 393 2.23 20.58 -9.69
N PHE A 394 2.19 19.79 -10.78
CA PHE A 394 2.10 20.31 -12.14
C PHE A 394 0.78 21.08 -12.39
N ILE A 395 -0.35 20.58 -11.89
CA ILE A 395 -1.63 21.26 -12.04
C ILE A 395 -1.67 22.56 -11.23
N PHE A 396 -1.14 22.58 -10.00
CA PHE A 396 -1.00 23.81 -9.23
C PHE A 396 -0.16 24.85 -9.98
N PHE A 397 0.94 24.41 -10.59
CA PHE A 397 1.77 25.29 -11.43
C PHE A 397 1.01 25.84 -12.63
N LEU A 398 0.26 25.03 -13.37
CA LEU A 398 -0.53 25.49 -14.53
C LEU A 398 -1.58 26.55 -14.18
N PHE A 399 -2.16 26.47 -13.00
CA PHE A 399 -3.18 27.42 -12.54
C PHE A 399 -2.62 28.58 -11.70
N ASN A 400 -1.29 28.75 -11.69
CA ASN A 400 -0.58 29.80 -10.94
C ASN A 400 -0.90 29.84 -9.43
N VAL A 401 -1.28 28.71 -8.86
CA VAL A 401 -1.40 28.55 -7.42
C VAL A 401 -0.04 28.12 -6.89
N GLU A 402 0.78 29.09 -6.50
CA GLU A 402 2.09 28.81 -5.92
C GLU A 402 1.94 28.31 -4.48
N LEU A 403 2.14 27.03 -4.27
CA LEU A 403 2.34 26.43 -2.97
C LEU A 403 3.82 26.56 -2.61
N ASN A 404 4.20 27.68 -2.00
CA ASN A 404 5.58 27.90 -1.59
C ASN A 404 5.89 27.12 -0.32
N GLU A 405 6.95 26.31 -0.35
CA GLU A 405 7.55 25.76 0.87
C GLU A 405 7.97 26.92 1.78
N LEU A 406 7.47 26.93 3.01
CA LEU A 406 7.90 27.88 4.00
C LEU A 406 9.30 27.50 4.46
N ASP A 407 10.26 28.37 4.16
CA ASP A 407 11.54 28.37 4.86
C ASP A 407 11.26 28.44 6.37
N PRO A 408 11.65 27.42 7.15
CA PRO A 408 11.39 27.42 8.60
C PRO A 408 12.11 28.56 9.33
N MET A 409 13.01 29.28 8.69
CA MET A 409 13.92 30.28 9.32
C MET A 409 13.58 31.73 9.02
N THR A 410 12.71 32.05 8.08
CA THR A 410 12.37 33.43 7.78
C THR A 410 10.86 33.65 7.75
N GLY A 411 10.34 34.08 8.88
CA GLY A 411 8.97 34.57 9.01
C GLY A 411 8.73 35.89 8.22
N ARG A 412 9.14 35.93 6.98
CA ARG A 412 8.93 37.08 6.08
C ARG A 412 7.84 36.74 5.07
N ASN A 413 6.63 37.06 5.44
CA ASN A 413 5.52 37.21 4.49
C ASN A 413 5.96 38.14 3.36
N LYS A 414 6.28 37.63 2.20
CA LYS A 414 6.16 38.37 0.97
C LYS A 414 4.67 38.42 0.61
N SER A 415 3.99 39.42 1.08
CA SER A 415 2.72 39.86 0.52
C SER A 415 2.98 40.30 -0.92
N THR A 416 2.89 39.38 -1.87
CA THR A 416 2.62 39.74 -3.24
C THR A 416 1.11 39.91 -3.34
N SER A 417 0.67 41.14 -3.37
CA SER A 417 -0.66 41.55 -3.74
C SER A 417 -0.93 41.08 -5.18
N GLN A 418 -1.46 39.88 -5.33
CA GLN A 418 -2.18 39.47 -6.52
C GLN A 418 -3.65 39.63 -6.25
N GLU A 419 -4.29 40.40 -7.13
CA GLU A 419 -5.74 40.52 -7.18
C GLU A 419 -6.39 39.17 -7.11
N PRO A 420 -7.52 38.98 -6.38
CA PRO A 420 -8.26 37.76 -6.38
C PRO A 420 -8.81 37.55 -7.81
N SER A 421 -8.08 36.77 -8.62
CA SER A 421 -8.68 36.22 -9.81
C SER A 421 -9.84 35.33 -9.34
N GLU A 422 -10.99 35.44 -9.95
CA GLU A 422 -12.16 34.56 -9.72
C GLU A 422 -11.89 33.10 -10.05
N THR A 423 -10.70 32.62 -9.79
CA THR A 423 -10.23 31.27 -10.08
C THR A 423 -10.63 30.32 -8.96
N ILE A 424 -11.11 29.17 -9.37
CA ILE A 424 -11.42 28.01 -8.56
C ILE A 424 -10.30 27.79 -7.54
N PRO A 425 -10.57 27.67 -6.21
CA PRO A 425 -9.53 27.61 -5.18
C PRO A 425 -8.62 26.40 -5.26
N GLY A 426 -9.14 25.24 -5.72
CA GLY A 426 -8.43 23.98 -5.72
C GLY A 426 -8.52 23.18 -7.04
N PRO A 427 -7.93 23.67 -8.16
CA PRO A 427 -8.01 23.00 -9.46
C PRO A 427 -7.53 21.54 -9.46
N PRO A 428 -6.45 21.15 -8.77
CA PRO A 428 -6.02 19.74 -8.73
C PRO A 428 -7.05 18.81 -8.10
N PHE A 429 -7.79 19.29 -7.10
CA PHE A 429 -8.83 18.48 -6.46
C PHE A 429 -10.03 18.26 -7.39
N LEU A 430 -10.37 19.21 -8.22
CA LEU A 430 -11.40 19.04 -9.26
C LEU A 430 -10.93 18.07 -10.35
N PHE A 431 -9.69 18.14 -10.77
CA PHE A 431 -9.11 17.18 -11.68
C PHE A 431 -9.14 15.77 -11.08
N GLY A 432 -8.79 15.65 -9.81
CA GLY A 432 -8.91 14.39 -9.05
C GLY A 432 -10.35 13.89 -8.99
N ALA A 433 -11.32 14.76 -8.80
CA ALA A 433 -12.75 14.42 -8.84
C ALA A 433 -13.16 13.84 -10.21
N CYS A 434 -12.66 14.38 -11.32
CA CYS A 434 -12.90 13.84 -12.66
C CYS A 434 -12.29 12.43 -12.80
N LEU A 435 -11.09 12.20 -12.29
CA LEU A 435 -10.47 10.86 -12.31
C LEU A 435 -11.26 9.85 -11.47
N VAL A 436 -11.74 10.24 -10.31
CA VAL A 436 -12.59 9.38 -9.46
C VAL A 436 -13.94 9.10 -10.12
N LEU A 437 -14.51 10.07 -10.84
CA LEU A 437 -15.73 9.84 -11.63
C LEU A 437 -15.50 8.76 -12.72
N LEU A 438 -14.36 8.83 -13.41
CA LEU A 438 -13.97 7.77 -14.36
C LEU A 438 -13.78 6.42 -13.65
N ALA A 439 -13.16 6.42 -12.48
CA ALA A 439 -13.00 5.20 -11.67
C ALA A 439 -14.36 4.61 -11.29
N LEU A 440 -15.31 5.45 -10.91
CA LEU A 440 -16.68 5.03 -10.57
C LEU A 440 -17.39 4.41 -11.78
N LEU A 441 -17.27 5.03 -12.96
CA LEU A 441 -17.82 4.51 -14.19
C LEU A 441 -17.22 3.15 -14.57
N VAL A 442 -15.92 3.00 -14.44
CA VAL A 442 -15.23 1.71 -14.68
C VAL A 442 -15.69 0.66 -13.66
N ALA A 443 -15.80 1.04 -12.38
CA ALA A 443 -16.20 0.12 -11.31
C ALA A 443 -17.63 -0.43 -11.47
N ILE A 444 -18.53 0.30 -12.12
CA ILE A 444 -19.89 -0.18 -12.42
C ILE A 444 -19.88 -1.44 -13.29
N PHE A 445 -18.89 -1.57 -14.17
CA PHE A 445 -18.74 -2.73 -15.05
C PHE A 445 -18.11 -3.96 -14.39
N ILE A 446 -17.64 -3.85 -13.14
CA ILE A 446 -17.11 -5.00 -12.39
C ILE A 446 -18.27 -5.99 -12.16
N PRO A 447 -18.12 -7.28 -12.54
CA PRO A 447 -19.18 -8.28 -12.36
C PRO A 447 -19.49 -8.51 -10.88
N ASP A 448 -20.75 -8.59 -10.53
CA ASP A 448 -21.18 -8.94 -9.19
C ASP A 448 -21.24 -10.47 -9.04
N HIS A 449 -20.47 -11.06 -8.13
CA HIS A 449 -20.42 -12.51 -7.94
C HIS A 449 -21.76 -13.13 -7.52
N HIS A 450 -22.71 -12.34 -7.01
CA HIS A 450 -24.05 -12.80 -6.72
C HIS A 450 -24.85 -13.24 -7.97
N SER A 451 -24.44 -12.79 -9.15
CA SER A 451 -25.10 -13.17 -10.42
C SER A 451 -24.58 -14.46 -11.04
N MET A 452 -23.39 -14.94 -10.62
CA MET A 452 -22.81 -16.18 -11.17
C MET A 452 -23.28 -17.45 -10.45
N PHE A 453 -23.78 -17.37 -9.23
CA PHE A 453 -24.40 -18.48 -8.51
C PHE A 453 -25.93 -18.41 -8.59
N LYS A 454 -26.51 -18.26 -9.79
CA LYS A 454 -27.84 -18.82 -10.00
C LYS A 454 -27.66 -20.34 -10.03
N PRO A 455 -28.25 -21.11 -9.11
CA PRO A 455 -28.32 -22.55 -9.27
C PRO A 455 -28.95 -22.77 -10.66
N LEU A 456 -28.28 -23.53 -11.51
CA LEU A 456 -28.95 -24.12 -12.67
C LEU A 456 -30.25 -24.73 -12.16
N PRO A 457 -31.40 -24.42 -12.77
CA PRO A 457 -32.63 -25.11 -12.42
C PRO A 457 -32.30 -26.60 -12.53
N ALA A 458 -32.45 -27.31 -11.43
CA ALA A 458 -32.32 -28.75 -11.41
C ALA A 458 -33.26 -29.27 -12.54
N SER A 459 -32.68 -29.85 -13.54
CA SER A 459 -33.44 -30.61 -14.53
C SER A 459 -34.13 -31.71 -13.75
N GLU A 460 -35.44 -31.76 -13.80
CA GLU A 460 -36.28 -32.75 -13.12
C GLU A 460 -36.03 -34.20 -13.59
N GLU A 461 -34.92 -34.48 -14.28
CA GLU A 461 -34.63 -35.78 -14.86
C GLU A 461 -33.67 -36.66 -14.07
N ASP A 462 -33.11 -36.21 -12.95
CA ASP A 462 -32.14 -37.03 -12.14
C ASP A 462 -32.68 -37.48 -10.77
N ILE A 463 -34.01 -37.65 -10.64
CA ILE A 463 -34.60 -38.37 -9.50
C ILE A 463 -35.15 -39.70 -9.99
N GLU A 464 -34.28 -40.64 -10.35
CA GLU A 464 -34.62 -42.06 -10.32
C GLU A 464 -34.23 -42.62 -8.93
N PRO A 465 -35.15 -43.30 -8.25
CA PRO A 465 -34.93 -43.70 -6.87
C PRO A 465 -34.07 -44.98 -6.82
N LEU A 466 -32.94 -44.86 -6.09
CA LEU A 466 -32.23 -45.99 -5.52
C LEU A 466 -33.04 -46.69 -4.40
N LEU A 467 -34.21 -47.18 -4.74
CA LEU A 467 -35.00 -48.02 -3.90
C LEU A 467 -35.51 -49.23 -4.69
N GLN A 468 -34.61 -50.16 -5.02
CA GLN A 468 -34.92 -51.56 -5.26
C GLN A 468 -33.62 -52.36 -5.16
N ASP A 469 -33.41 -52.93 -3.99
CA ASP A 469 -32.99 -54.28 -3.77
C ASP A 469 -32.65 -54.52 -2.29
N SER A 470 -33.69 -54.78 -1.51
CA SER A 470 -33.56 -55.52 -0.26
C SER A 470 -34.77 -56.42 -0.12
N SER A 471 -34.78 -57.48 -0.93
CA SER A 471 -35.58 -58.66 -0.66
C SER A 471 -35.09 -59.82 -1.52
N MET A 472 -34.10 -60.55 -1.00
CA MET A 472 -34.01 -62.01 -0.99
C MET A 472 -32.76 -62.43 -0.19
#